data_c3c33f9869c1d714773eb0318b5f175d
#
_entry.id   c3c33f9869c1d714773eb0318b5f175d
#
_cell.length_a   1.000
_cell.length_b   1.000
_cell.length_c   1.000
_cell.angle_alpha   90.00
_cell.angle_beta   90.00
_cell.angle_gamma   90.00
#
_symmetry.space_group_name_H-M   'P 1'
#
loop_
_entity.id
_entity.type
_entity.pdbx_description
1 polymer ?
#
loop_
_entity_poly.entity_id
_entity_poly.type
_entity_poly.pdbx_seq_one_letter_code
_entity_poly.pdbx_strand_id
1 'polypeptide(L)'
;MIFSILFLACAFGDIMKIDTTGASDVTARQDSLHVKVKGVEASKKLAEHDLARMDKYKSIITKVGRAKKMNPAVIAAIISRESRAGSILKNGWGDHGNGFGLMQVDKRFHALVGAWDSEKHVEQGTDILIDFIKRIQAKFPQWSEEQCFKGGISAYNAGVGNVQSYERMDVGTTGDDYANDVVARAQWFKSKGY
;
A
#
# COMPACT_ATOMS: atom_id res chain seq x y z
N MET A 1 -26.33 -30.13 2.89
CA MET A 1 -25.93 -28.96 2.07
C MET A 1 -24.57 -28.48 2.59
N ILE A 2 -23.51 -28.84 1.86
CA ILE A 2 -22.14 -28.45 2.20
C ILE A 2 -21.93 -27.09 1.58
N PHE A 3 -21.88 -26.03 2.38
CA PHE A 3 -21.46 -24.72 1.94
C PHE A 3 -19.97 -24.78 1.61
N SER A 4 -19.67 -24.91 0.33
CA SER A 4 -18.30 -24.72 -0.17
C SER A 4 -17.96 -23.24 -0.02
N ILE A 5 -17.21 -22.88 1.03
CA ILE A 5 -16.57 -21.56 1.12
C ILE A 5 -15.53 -21.55 0.00
N LEU A 6 -15.89 -20.95 -1.14
CA LEU A 6 -14.90 -20.62 -2.16
C LEU A 6 -13.91 -19.63 -1.52
N PHE A 7 -12.76 -20.14 -1.08
CA PHE A 7 -11.59 -19.30 -0.91
C PHE A 7 -11.24 -18.74 -2.29
N LEU A 8 -11.63 -17.48 -2.53
CA LEU A 8 -11.13 -16.74 -3.67
C LEU A 8 -9.62 -16.61 -3.43
N ALA A 9 -8.83 -17.47 -4.10
CA ALA A 9 -7.38 -17.36 -4.06
C ALA A 9 -7.02 -15.93 -4.45
N CYS A 10 -6.30 -15.22 -3.59
CA CYS A 10 -5.82 -13.88 -3.86
C CYS A 10 -4.88 -13.99 -5.07
N ALA A 11 -5.19 -13.32 -6.18
CA ALA A 11 -4.41 -13.43 -7.42
C ALA A 11 -2.95 -12.94 -7.29
N PHE A 12 -2.57 -12.43 -6.10
CA PHE A 12 -1.28 -11.78 -5.83
C PHE A 12 -0.61 -12.27 -4.53
N GLY A 13 -0.88 -13.49 -4.07
CA GLY A 13 -0.35 -14.01 -2.81
C GLY A 13 -1.15 -13.55 -1.57
N ASP A 14 -0.82 -14.14 -0.41
CA ASP A 14 -1.50 -13.83 0.85
C ASP A 14 -0.68 -12.83 1.67
N ILE A 15 -1.22 -11.61 1.84
CA ILE A 15 -0.59 -10.54 2.62
C ILE A 15 -0.20 -10.97 4.05
N MET A 16 -0.92 -11.93 4.64
CA MET A 16 -0.62 -12.43 5.99
C MET A 16 0.61 -13.33 6.04
N LYS A 17 1.08 -13.84 4.89
CA LYS A 17 2.28 -14.68 4.77
C LYS A 17 3.52 -13.89 4.40
N ILE A 18 3.38 -12.60 4.12
CA ILE A 18 4.51 -11.74 3.78
C ILE A 18 5.23 -11.32 5.06
N ASP A 19 6.53 -11.56 5.12
CA ASP A 19 7.39 -11.07 6.20
C ASP A 19 7.51 -9.55 6.17
N THR A 20 7.65 -8.94 7.34
CA THR A 20 7.81 -7.50 7.44
C THR A 20 8.58 -7.09 8.70
N THR A 21 9.42 -6.09 8.56
CA THR A 21 10.09 -5.41 9.69
C THR A 21 9.32 -4.16 10.15
N GLY A 22 8.28 -3.74 9.40
CA GLY A 22 7.49 -2.55 9.70
C GLY A 22 8.24 -1.24 9.45
N ALA A 23 7.75 -0.17 10.09
CA ALA A 23 8.25 1.19 9.93
C ALA A 23 9.65 1.40 10.53
N SER A 24 10.50 2.13 9.81
CA SER A 24 11.77 2.64 10.32
C SER A 24 11.57 3.74 11.39
N ASP A 25 12.63 4.09 12.08
CA ASP A 25 12.62 5.22 13.03
C ASP A 25 12.24 6.55 12.34
N VAL A 26 12.62 6.72 11.08
CA VAL A 26 12.30 7.91 10.28
C VAL A 26 10.79 7.97 10.04
N THR A 27 10.19 6.88 9.55
CA THR A 27 8.75 6.79 9.29
C THR A 27 7.93 6.90 10.59
N ALA A 28 8.36 6.26 11.68
CA ALA A 28 7.69 6.34 12.97
C ALA A 28 7.63 7.76 13.53
N ARG A 29 8.62 8.63 13.20
CA ARG A 29 8.68 10.02 13.66
C ARG A 29 8.06 11.03 12.70
N GLN A 30 7.74 10.65 11.48
CA GLN A 30 7.13 11.54 10.47
C GLN A 30 5.77 12.08 10.92
N ASP A 31 5.12 11.37 11.80
CA ASP A 31 3.87 11.82 12.39
C ASP A 31 4.12 12.60 13.68
N SER A 32 3.45 13.75 13.80
CA SER A 32 3.35 14.52 15.05
C SER A 32 2.87 13.69 16.26
N LEU A 33 2.55 12.43 16.03
CA LEU A 33 2.14 11.44 17.04
C LEU A 33 3.28 11.01 17.95
N HIS A 34 4.55 11.37 17.65
CA HIS A 34 5.71 10.95 18.41
C HIS A 34 5.64 9.46 18.82
N VAL A 35 5.39 8.57 17.84
CA VAL A 35 5.33 7.14 18.09
C VAL A 35 6.68 6.71 18.65
N LYS A 36 6.74 6.43 19.96
CA LYS A 36 7.97 6.06 20.69
C LYS A 36 8.41 4.61 20.43
N VAL A 37 7.83 3.96 19.45
CA VAL A 37 8.11 2.58 19.06
C VAL A 37 8.50 2.54 17.59
N LYS A 38 9.14 1.48 17.15
CA LYS A 38 9.57 1.23 15.76
C LYS A 38 9.07 -0.12 15.27
N GLY A 39 9.35 -0.41 14.02
CA GLY A 39 9.02 -1.68 13.40
C GLY A 39 7.52 -1.88 13.24
N VAL A 40 7.09 -3.13 13.29
CA VAL A 40 5.68 -3.53 13.08
C VAL A 40 4.72 -2.81 14.04
N GLU A 41 5.14 -2.59 15.28
CA GLU A 41 4.30 -1.88 16.26
C GLU A 41 4.09 -0.40 15.89
N ALA A 42 5.10 0.25 15.34
CA ALA A 42 4.94 1.62 14.83
C ALA A 42 3.96 1.65 13.64
N SER A 43 4.12 0.75 12.67
CA SER A 43 3.20 0.64 11.53
C SER A 43 1.75 0.44 11.97
N LYS A 44 1.50 -0.41 12.99
CA LYS A 44 0.16 -0.62 13.55
C LYS A 44 -0.41 0.65 14.16
N LYS A 45 0.37 1.39 14.96
CA LYS A 45 -0.08 2.65 15.57
C LYS A 45 -0.37 3.72 14.53
N LEU A 46 0.46 3.82 13.49
CA LEU A 46 0.22 4.74 12.38
C LEU A 46 -1.08 4.39 11.63
N ALA A 47 -1.30 3.11 11.33
CA ALA A 47 -2.55 2.64 10.71
C ALA A 47 -3.78 2.86 11.60
N GLU A 48 -3.67 2.60 12.90
CA GLU A 48 -4.72 2.84 13.89
C GLU A 48 -5.13 4.31 13.97
N HIS A 49 -4.17 5.21 13.93
CA HIS A 49 -4.42 6.64 13.91
C HIS A 49 -5.18 7.10 12.66
N ASP A 50 -5.01 6.39 11.55
CA ASP A 50 -5.71 6.71 10.30
C ASP A 50 -7.09 6.06 10.20
N LEU A 51 -7.43 5.06 11.03
CA LEU A 51 -8.61 4.22 10.89
C LEU A 51 -9.91 5.02 10.78
N ALA A 52 -10.15 5.96 11.69
CA ALA A 52 -11.39 6.75 11.68
C ALA A 52 -11.57 7.57 10.39
N ARG A 53 -10.48 8.06 9.81
CA ARG A 53 -10.52 8.77 8.52
C ARG A 53 -10.66 7.79 7.35
N MET A 54 -10.07 6.59 7.47
CA MET A 54 -10.13 5.55 6.46
C MET A 54 -11.53 4.97 6.28
N ASP A 55 -12.33 4.93 7.35
CA ASP A 55 -13.66 4.33 7.33
C ASP A 55 -14.60 4.96 6.30
N LYS A 56 -14.47 6.26 6.02
CA LYS A 56 -15.26 6.93 4.97
C LYS A 56 -14.95 6.40 3.57
N TYR A 57 -13.79 5.80 3.36
CA TYR A 57 -13.36 5.22 2.08
C TYR A 57 -13.54 3.70 2.02
N LYS A 58 -13.96 3.05 3.12
CA LYS A 58 -14.03 1.58 3.21
C LYS A 58 -14.88 0.96 2.10
N SER A 59 -16.01 1.58 1.74
CA SER A 59 -16.86 1.11 0.65
C SER A 59 -16.13 1.12 -0.70
N ILE A 60 -15.47 2.24 -1.04
CA ILE A 60 -14.69 2.38 -2.28
C ILE A 60 -13.55 1.38 -2.30
N ILE A 61 -12.77 1.30 -1.23
CA ILE A 61 -11.63 0.38 -1.09
C ILE A 61 -12.07 -1.08 -1.28
N THR A 62 -13.16 -1.48 -0.63
CA THR A 62 -13.69 -2.84 -0.75
C THR A 62 -14.18 -3.14 -2.17
N LYS A 63 -14.89 -2.19 -2.80
CA LYS A 63 -15.40 -2.34 -4.16
C LYS A 63 -14.26 -2.50 -5.17
N VAL A 64 -13.28 -1.60 -5.13
CA VAL A 64 -12.10 -1.63 -6.02
C VAL A 64 -11.29 -2.90 -5.77
N GLY A 65 -11.03 -3.25 -4.51
CA GLY A 65 -10.30 -4.46 -4.16
C GLY A 65 -10.94 -5.73 -4.75
N ARG A 66 -12.26 -5.86 -4.63
CA ARG A 66 -13.00 -6.98 -5.23
C ARG A 66 -12.92 -6.98 -6.76
N ALA A 67 -13.13 -5.84 -7.39
CA ALA A 67 -13.11 -5.72 -8.85
C ALA A 67 -11.72 -6.04 -9.43
N LYS A 68 -10.65 -5.61 -8.77
CA LYS A 68 -9.25 -5.82 -9.20
C LYS A 68 -8.62 -7.10 -8.63
N LYS A 69 -9.33 -7.87 -7.81
CA LYS A 69 -8.80 -9.04 -7.07
C LYS A 69 -7.60 -8.69 -6.18
N MET A 70 -7.53 -7.43 -5.75
CA MET A 70 -6.55 -6.92 -4.80
C MET A 70 -7.13 -6.95 -3.38
N ASN A 71 -6.33 -7.37 -2.39
CA ASN A 71 -6.75 -7.34 -1.00
C ASN A 71 -7.07 -5.89 -0.57
N PRO A 72 -8.31 -5.59 -0.13
CA PRO A 72 -8.69 -4.23 0.29
C PRO A 72 -7.77 -3.64 1.36
N ALA A 73 -7.25 -4.48 2.26
CA ALA A 73 -6.33 -4.05 3.30
C ALA A 73 -5.01 -3.47 2.74
N VAL A 74 -4.56 -3.95 1.56
CA VAL A 74 -3.37 -3.42 0.89
C VAL A 74 -3.64 -2.03 0.34
N ILE A 75 -4.81 -1.82 -0.26
CA ILE A 75 -5.25 -0.50 -0.76
C ILE A 75 -5.33 0.48 0.42
N ALA A 76 -5.96 0.08 1.53
CA ALA A 76 -6.03 0.89 2.75
C ALA A 76 -4.64 1.24 3.30
N ALA A 77 -3.71 0.28 3.31
CA ALA A 77 -2.35 0.49 3.79
C ALA A 77 -1.57 1.50 2.94
N ILE A 78 -1.69 1.42 1.61
CA ILE A 78 -1.08 2.40 0.70
C ILE A 78 -1.70 3.79 0.93
N ILE A 79 -3.02 3.90 1.01
CA ILE A 79 -3.71 5.17 1.30
C ILE A 79 -3.26 5.74 2.67
N SER A 80 -3.08 4.89 3.68
CA SER A 80 -2.55 5.29 4.98
C SER A 80 -1.12 5.80 4.88
N ARG A 81 -0.26 5.10 4.15
CA ARG A 81 1.15 5.47 3.98
C ARG A 81 1.31 6.75 3.16
N GLU A 82 0.60 6.86 2.04
CA GLU A 82 0.76 7.94 1.06
C GLU A 82 0.14 9.27 1.50
N SER A 83 -1.05 9.22 2.09
CA SER A 83 -1.81 10.44 2.34
C SER A 83 -2.44 10.54 3.72
N ARG A 84 -2.25 9.51 4.59
CA ARG A 84 -2.91 9.43 5.90
C ARG A 84 -4.42 9.58 5.77
N ALA A 85 -4.98 8.83 4.84
CA ALA A 85 -6.38 8.92 4.44
C ALA A 85 -6.76 10.36 4.02
N GLY A 86 -5.88 11.02 3.29
CA GLY A 86 -6.08 12.36 2.71
C GLY A 86 -5.78 13.53 3.66
N SER A 87 -5.47 13.27 4.94
CA SER A 87 -5.38 14.33 5.96
C SER A 87 -4.21 15.29 5.78
N ILE A 88 -3.15 14.87 5.08
CA ILE A 88 -1.97 15.70 4.81
C ILE A 88 -2.00 16.38 3.44
N LEU A 89 -3.04 16.16 2.65
CA LEU A 89 -3.14 16.71 1.31
C LEU A 89 -3.70 18.14 1.32
N LYS A 90 -3.21 18.96 0.40
CA LYS A 90 -3.77 20.29 0.09
C LYS A 90 -4.54 20.20 -1.24
N ASN A 91 -5.87 20.25 -1.17
CA ASN A 91 -6.74 20.08 -2.36
C ASN A 91 -6.43 18.81 -3.17
N GLY A 92 -6.10 17.72 -2.48
CA GLY A 92 -5.76 16.44 -3.10
C GLY A 92 -4.28 16.32 -3.53
N TRP A 93 -3.44 17.30 -3.30
CA TRP A 93 -2.03 17.29 -3.70
C TRP A 93 -1.08 17.07 -2.52
N GLY A 94 -0.07 16.24 -2.71
CA GLY A 94 1.09 16.03 -1.86
C GLY A 94 2.38 16.08 -2.67
N ASP A 95 3.50 15.65 -2.07
CA ASP A 95 4.82 15.59 -2.71
C ASP A 95 5.17 16.85 -3.52
N HIS A 96 5.09 18.02 -2.87
CA HIS A 96 5.36 19.31 -3.52
C HIS A 96 4.53 19.56 -4.82
N GLY A 97 3.36 18.94 -4.90
CA GLY A 97 2.43 19.04 -6.04
C GLY A 97 2.73 18.05 -7.17
N ASN A 98 3.50 16.99 -6.93
CA ASN A 98 3.74 15.90 -7.88
C ASN A 98 2.80 14.72 -7.65
N GLY A 99 2.54 14.37 -6.40
CA GLY A 99 1.62 13.30 -6.02
C GLY A 99 0.18 13.79 -5.92
N PHE A 100 -0.75 13.05 -6.50
CA PHE A 100 -2.16 13.37 -6.50
C PHE A 100 -3.00 12.28 -5.85
N GLY A 101 -3.92 12.69 -5.01
CA GLY A 101 -5.00 11.90 -4.43
C GLY A 101 -4.57 10.97 -3.31
N LEU A 102 -5.54 10.18 -2.84
CA LEU A 102 -5.37 9.27 -1.71
C LEU A 102 -4.17 8.34 -1.85
N MET A 103 -3.87 7.90 -3.07
CA MET A 103 -2.79 6.96 -3.40
C MET A 103 -1.56 7.64 -4.01
N GLN A 104 -1.49 8.97 -4.01
CA GLN A 104 -0.36 9.79 -4.47
C GLN A 104 0.17 9.39 -5.85
N VAL A 105 -0.73 9.31 -6.84
CA VAL A 105 -0.35 9.03 -8.23
C VAL A 105 0.50 10.18 -8.77
N ASP A 106 1.71 9.86 -9.23
CA ASP A 106 2.66 10.85 -9.74
C ASP A 106 2.28 11.34 -11.13
N LYS A 107 1.93 12.63 -11.24
CA LYS A 107 1.51 13.27 -12.50
C LYS A 107 2.59 13.31 -13.58
N ARG A 108 3.86 13.13 -13.20
CA ARG A 108 4.99 13.11 -14.14
C ARG A 108 5.02 11.83 -14.97
N PHE A 109 4.43 10.76 -14.47
CA PHE A 109 4.45 9.43 -15.09
C PHE A 109 3.06 8.93 -15.49
N HIS A 110 1.98 9.52 -14.96
CA HIS A 110 0.61 9.06 -15.16
C HIS A 110 -0.35 10.23 -15.44
N ALA A 111 -1.21 10.08 -16.44
CA ALA A 111 -2.37 10.96 -16.61
C ALA A 111 -3.34 10.71 -15.45
N LEU A 112 -3.72 11.78 -14.75
CA LEU A 112 -4.57 11.69 -13.55
C LEU A 112 -6.02 11.38 -13.92
N VAL A 113 -6.70 10.54 -13.13
CA VAL A 113 -8.06 10.09 -13.39
C VAL A 113 -8.96 10.33 -12.17
N GLY A 114 -10.08 11.02 -12.39
CA GLY A 114 -11.09 11.28 -11.36
C GLY A 114 -10.70 12.34 -10.33
N ALA A 115 -11.58 12.54 -9.35
CA ALA A 115 -11.27 13.40 -8.22
C ALA A 115 -10.29 12.69 -7.27
N TRP A 116 -9.54 13.44 -6.49
CA TRP A 116 -8.44 12.96 -5.62
C TRP A 116 -8.84 11.88 -4.59
N ASP A 117 -10.11 11.83 -4.21
CA ASP A 117 -10.69 10.89 -3.24
C ASP A 117 -11.78 9.99 -3.84
N SER A 118 -11.84 9.92 -5.17
CA SER A 118 -12.87 9.16 -5.89
C SER A 118 -12.51 7.69 -6.08
N GLU A 119 -13.53 6.87 -6.36
CA GLU A 119 -13.35 5.47 -6.76
C GLU A 119 -12.41 5.32 -7.96
N LYS A 120 -12.55 6.19 -8.98
CA LYS A 120 -11.71 6.16 -10.18
C LYS A 120 -10.22 6.40 -9.84
N HIS A 121 -9.94 7.28 -8.89
CA HIS A 121 -8.57 7.51 -8.43
C HIS A 121 -8.01 6.28 -7.70
N VAL A 122 -8.78 5.66 -6.79
CA VAL A 122 -8.36 4.45 -6.07
C VAL A 122 -8.17 3.28 -7.05
N GLU A 123 -9.02 3.18 -8.07
CA GLU A 123 -8.88 2.23 -9.17
C GLU A 123 -7.56 2.41 -9.91
N GLN A 124 -7.23 3.66 -10.30
CA GLN A 124 -5.99 4.00 -10.97
C GLN A 124 -4.76 3.61 -10.13
N GLY A 125 -4.70 4.00 -8.86
CA GLY A 125 -3.58 3.66 -7.98
C GLY A 125 -3.44 2.14 -7.79
N THR A 126 -4.56 1.42 -7.71
CA THR A 126 -4.57 -0.05 -7.63
C THR A 126 -4.06 -0.70 -8.92
N ASP A 127 -4.44 -0.19 -10.09
CA ASP A 127 -3.94 -0.69 -11.39
C ASP A 127 -2.43 -0.47 -11.55
N ILE A 128 -1.91 0.66 -11.07
CA ILE A 128 -0.46 0.94 -11.04
C ILE A 128 0.27 -0.09 -10.16
N LEU A 129 -0.26 -0.38 -8.96
CA LEU A 129 0.32 -1.41 -8.10
C LEU A 129 0.34 -2.79 -8.78
N ILE A 130 -0.76 -3.17 -9.42
CA ILE A 130 -0.87 -4.43 -10.15
C ILE A 130 0.15 -4.51 -11.29
N ASP A 131 0.34 -3.43 -12.05
CA ASP A 131 1.37 -3.37 -13.09
C ASP A 131 2.77 -3.58 -12.51
N PHE A 132 3.10 -2.92 -11.41
CA PHE A 132 4.39 -3.10 -10.75
C PHE A 132 4.60 -4.53 -10.25
N ILE A 133 3.59 -5.17 -9.66
CA ILE A 133 3.69 -6.58 -9.23
C ILE A 133 4.02 -7.47 -10.43
N LYS A 134 3.31 -7.31 -11.56
CA LYS A 134 3.56 -8.08 -12.79
C LYS A 134 4.96 -7.84 -13.35
N ARG A 135 5.44 -6.61 -13.32
CA ARG A 135 6.79 -6.26 -13.77
C ARG A 135 7.88 -6.83 -12.85
N ILE A 136 7.63 -6.90 -11.55
CA ILE A 136 8.52 -7.59 -10.60
C ILE A 136 8.52 -9.10 -10.85
N GLN A 137 7.37 -9.72 -11.12
CA GLN A 137 7.30 -11.14 -11.50
C GLN A 137 8.13 -11.44 -12.76
N ALA A 138 8.06 -10.56 -13.76
CA ALA A 138 8.85 -10.69 -14.97
C ALA A 138 10.36 -10.48 -14.72
N LYS A 139 10.72 -9.55 -13.80
CA LYS A 139 12.12 -9.27 -13.45
C LYS A 139 12.75 -10.39 -12.61
N PHE A 140 11.96 -11.01 -11.72
CA PHE A 140 12.40 -12.03 -10.78
C PHE A 140 11.54 -13.30 -10.88
N PRO A 141 11.62 -14.07 -11.97
CA PRO A 141 10.72 -15.21 -12.21
C PRO A 141 10.87 -16.35 -11.20
N GLN A 142 11.94 -16.36 -10.40
CA GLN A 142 12.18 -17.34 -9.34
C GLN A 142 11.59 -16.93 -7.98
N TRP A 143 11.09 -15.70 -7.85
CA TRP A 143 10.47 -15.25 -6.60
C TRP A 143 9.08 -15.87 -6.42
N SER A 144 8.69 -16.12 -5.17
CA SER A 144 7.33 -16.54 -4.84
C SER A 144 6.32 -15.43 -5.13
N GLU A 145 5.02 -15.77 -5.15
CA GLU A 145 3.94 -14.78 -5.31
C GLU A 145 4.02 -13.70 -4.21
N GLU A 146 4.28 -14.09 -2.96
CA GLU A 146 4.42 -13.19 -1.82
C GLU A 146 5.65 -12.28 -1.97
N GLN A 147 6.77 -12.81 -2.46
CA GLN A 147 7.96 -12.02 -2.72
C GLN A 147 7.73 -11.00 -3.83
N CYS A 148 7.09 -11.42 -4.92
CA CYS A 148 6.73 -10.53 -6.02
C CYS A 148 5.73 -9.46 -5.56
N PHE A 149 4.78 -9.81 -4.70
CA PHE A 149 3.83 -8.87 -4.13
C PHE A 149 4.53 -7.78 -3.32
N LYS A 150 5.39 -8.16 -2.37
CA LYS A 150 6.18 -7.21 -1.57
C LYS A 150 7.07 -6.34 -2.46
N GLY A 151 7.72 -6.93 -3.46
CA GLY A 151 8.54 -6.20 -4.44
C GLY A 151 7.72 -5.18 -5.25
N GLY A 152 6.49 -5.53 -5.63
CA GLY A 152 5.56 -4.61 -6.29
C GLY A 152 5.15 -3.43 -5.41
N ILE A 153 4.95 -3.67 -4.10
CA ILE A 153 4.70 -2.61 -3.13
C ILE A 153 5.91 -1.68 -3.01
N SER A 154 7.13 -2.22 -2.92
CA SER A 154 8.35 -1.39 -2.93
C SER A 154 8.48 -0.57 -4.21
N ALA A 155 8.21 -1.19 -5.36
CA ALA A 155 8.25 -0.54 -6.66
C ALA A 155 7.20 0.58 -6.81
N TYR A 156 6.09 0.52 -6.07
CA TYR A 156 5.09 1.58 -6.06
C TYR A 156 5.68 2.93 -5.64
N ASN A 157 6.62 2.93 -4.70
CA ASN A 157 7.29 4.13 -4.23
C ASN A 157 8.51 4.52 -5.09
N ALA A 158 9.39 3.56 -5.39
CA ALA A 158 10.70 3.88 -5.99
C ALA A 158 10.89 3.33 -7.41
N GLY A 159 9.86 2.69 -7.98
CA GLY A 159 9.92 2.09 -9.32
C GLY A 159 10.58 0.71 -9.34
N VAL A 160 10.27 -0.07 -10.38
CA VAL A 160 10.78 -1.44 -10.57
C VAL A 160 12.31 -1.47 -10.67
N GLY A 161 12.92 -0.41 -11.21
CA GLY A 161 14.37 -0.30 -11.32
C GLY A 161 15.10 -0.30 -9.98
N ASN A 162 14.46 0.22 -8.93
CA ASN A 162 15.04 0.27 -7.58
C ASN A 162 15.10 -1.09 -6.88
N VAL A 163 14.20 -2.00 -7.21
CA VAL A 163 14.14 -3.35 -6.60
C VAL A 163 15.25 -4.21 -7.21
N GLN A 164 16.32 -4.47 -6.45
CA GLN A 164 17.50 -5.23 -6.89
C GLN A 164 17.58 -6.63 -6.27
N SER A 165 17.15 -6.80 -5.03
CA SER A 165 17.04 -8.09 -4.34
C SER A 165 15.90 -8.03 -3.33
N TYR A 166 15.51 -9.20 -2.81
CA TYR A 166 14.43 -9.28 -1.83
C TYR A 166 14.79 -8.56 -0.52
N GLU A 167 15.98 -8.79 -0.02
CA GLU A 167 16.46 -8.25 1.26
C GLU A 167 16.69 -6.74 1.24
N ARG A 168 16.95 -6.19 0.05
CA ARG A 168 17.30 -4.78 -0.14
C ARG A 168 16.26 -3.99 -0.93
N MET A 169 15.06 -4.54 -1.12
CA MET A 169 14.05 -3.90 -1.98
C MET A 169 13.64 -2.49 -1.51
N ASP A 170 13.67 -2.25 -0.20
CA ASP A 170 13.27 -0.96 0.37
C ASP A 170 14.42 0.07 0.42
N VAL A 171 15.66 -0.32 0.13
CA VAL A 171 16.77 0.65 0.05
C VAL A 171 16.50 1.64 -1.07
N GLY A 172 16.49 2.94 -0.73
CA GLY A 172 16.17 4.02 -1.67
C GLY A 172 14.68 4.36 -1.77
N THR A 173 13.80 3.65 -1.06
CA THR A 173 12.42 4.08 -0.87
C THR A 173 12.34 5.16 0.21
N THR A 174 11.23 5.87 0.30
CA THR A 174 10.99 6.85 1.37
C THR A 174 11.08 6.18 2.75
N GLY A 175 12.09 6.57 3.53
CA GLY A 175 12.38 5.99 4.86
C GLY A 175 13.09 4.64 4.83
N ASP A 176 13.51 4.15 3.65
CA ASP A 176 14.12 2.83 3.42
C ASP A 176 13.29 1.67 4.01
N ASP A 177 11.95 1.82 4.04
CA ASP A 177 11.05 0.88 4.71
C ASP A 177 9.68 0.73 4.04
N TYR A 178 9.49 1.30 2.85
CA TYR A 178 8.16 1.49 2.28
C TYR A 178 7.34 0.19 2.20
N ALA A 179 7.87 -0.87 1.58
CA ALA A 179 7.16 -2.14 1.49
C ALA A 179 6.97 -2.79 2.86
N ASN A 180 7.97 -2.74 3.72
CA ASN A 180 7.86 -3.27 5.07
C ASN A 180 6.77 -2.55 5.88
N ASP A 181 6.71 -1.23 5.86
CA ASP A 181 5.68 -0.48 6.56
C ASP A 181 4.28 -0.72 5.98
N VAL A 182 4.13 -0.70 4.64
CA VAL A 182 2.85 -0.97 3.98
C VAL A 182 2.34 -2.38 4.27
N VAL A 183 3.20 -3.41 4.22
CA VAL A 183 2.81 -4.79 4.56
C VAL A 183 2.32 -4.88 6.00
N ALA A 184 3.03 -4.29 6.96
CA ALA A 184 2.63 -4.32 8.37
C ALA A 184 1.29 -3.59 8.59
N ARG A 185 1.07 -2.43 7.96
CA ARG A 185 -0.23 -1.73 7.99
C ARG A 185 -1.34 -2.57 7.35
N ALA A 186 -1.07 -3.24 6.22
CA ALA A 186 -2.05 -4.07 5.54
C ALA A 186 -2.48 -5.28 6.38
N GLN A 187 -1.55 -5.96 7.04
CA GLN A 187 -1.86 -7.03 7.97
C GLN A 187 -2.76 -6.53 9.11
N TRP A 188 -2.49 -5.33 9.62
CA TRP A 188 -3.32 -4.72 10.65
C TRP A 188 -4.70 -4.33 10.12
N PHE A 189 -4.82 -3.66 8.96
CA PHE A 189 -6.12 -3.31 8.37
C PHE A 189 -6.96 -4.56 8.06
N LYS A 190 -6.34 -5.66 7.62
CA LYS A 190 -7.03 -6.93 7.42
C LYS A 190 -7.65 -7.44 8.73
N SER A 191 -6.96 -7.29 9.86
CA SER A 191 -7.52 -7.65 11.17
C SER A 191 -8.68 -6.75 11.61
N LYS A 192 -8.87 -5.58 10.97
CA LYS A 192 -9.97 -4.63 11.18
C LYS A 192 -11.11 -4.77 10.17
N GLY A 193 -11.07 -5.83 9.33
CA GLY A 193 -12.15 -6.15 8.39
C GLY A 193 -12.10 -5.37 7.07
N TYR A 194 -10.90 -5.00 6.63
CA TYR A 194 -10.65 -4.52 5.27
C TYR A 194 -10.36 -5.68 4.32
#